data_37c674da5d7634d4fe05ba96e0ed0993
#
_entry.id   37c674da5d7634d4fe05ba96e0ed0993
#
_cell.length_a   1.000
_cell.length_b   1.000
_cell.length_c   1.000
_cell.angle_alpha   90.00
_cell.angle_beta   90.00
_cell.angle_gamma   90.00
#
_symmetry.space_group_name_H-M   'P 1'
#
loop_
_entity.id
_entity.type
_entity.pdbx_description
1 polymer ?
#
loop_
_entity_poly.entity_id
_entity_poly.type
_entity_poly.pdbx_seq_one_letter_code
_entity_poly.pdbx_strand_id
1 'polypeptide(L)'
;MPLLLAGFSFGAWVGLRVGCEHPRVSHLIGLGIPVNSTDFSFLSQCKKPKLFVHGSQDEYGAIEKVRTLVASLPGENHLLVVEGVNHFFAGKLNEVDAAIKNWLSEVFRLRH
;
A
#
# COMPACT_ATOMS: atom_id res chain seq x y z
N MET A 1 -2.54 6.53 -20.66
CA MET A 1 -2.24 7.27 -19.41
C MET A 1 -2.38 6.33 -18.22
N PRO A 2 -1.36 6.14 -17.41
CA PRO A 2 -1.51 5.31 -16.22
C PRO A 2 -2.40 5.99 -15.20
N LEU A 3 -3.16 5.17 -14.46
CA LEU A 3 -4.06 5.64 -13.42
C LEU A 3 -3.66 4.96 -12.12
N LEU A 4 -3.44 5.77 -11.09
CA LEU A 4 -3.03 5.30 -9.78
C LEU A 4 -4.18 5.43 -8.80
N LEU A 5 -4.39 4.40 -7.98
CA LEU A 5 -5.39 4.44 -6.92
C LEU A 5 -4.72 4.25 -5.57
N ALA A 6 -5.01 5.14 -4.64
CA ALA A 6 -4.47 5.09 -3.29
C ALA A 6 -5.61 5.07 -2.28
N GLY A 7 -5.41 4.35 -1.16
CA GLY A 7 -6.38 4.32 -0.08
C GLY A 7 -5.73 4.21 1.27
N PHE A 8 -6.40 4.73 2.29
CA PHE A 8 -5.96 4.71 3.68
C PHE A 8 -6.94 3.94 4.54
N SER A 9 -6.44 3.04 5.38
CA SER A 9 -7.23 2.28 6.35
C SER A 9 -8.37 1.51 5.66
N PHE A 10 -9.62 1.67 6.09
CA PHE A 10 -10.75 1.02 5.44
C PHE A 10 -10.88 1.46 3.99
N GLY A 11 -10.51 2.72 3.70
CA GLY A 11 -10.44 3.20 2.32
C GLY A 11 -9.44 2.43 1.47
N ALA A 12 -8.39 1.88 2.09
CA ALA A 12 -7.45 1.02 1.36
C ALA A 12 -8.14 -0.29 0.96
N TRP A 13 -8.96 -0.86 1.85
CA TRP A 13 -9.67 -2.10 1.54
C TRP A 13 -10.60 -1.90 0.34
N VAL A 14 -11.38 -0.82 0.36
CA VAL A 14 -12.28 -0.50 -0.76
C VAL A 14 -11.48 -0.17 -2.03
N GLY A 15 -10.51 0.74 -1.89
CA GLY A 15 -9.75 1.23 -3.03
C GLY A 15 -8.91 0.16 -3.70
N LEU A 16 -8.24 -0.68 -2.91
CA LEU A 16 -7.43 -1.74 -3.49
C LEU A 16 -8.29 -2.78 -4.20
N ARG A 17 -9.47 -3.09 -3.64
CA ARG A 17 -10.39 -4.03 -4.31
C ARG A 17 -10.82 -3.49 -5.67
N VAL A 18 -11.29 -2.23 -5.68
CA VAL A 18 -11.72 -1.60 -6.92
C VAL A 18 -10.55 -1.51 -7.90
N GLY A 19 -9.38 -1.07 -7.41
CA GLY A 19 -8.22 -0.88 -8.26
C GLY A 19 -7.67 -2.17 -8.86
N CYS A 20 -7.72 -3.27 -8.11
CA CYS A 20 -7.27 -4.56 -8.63
C CYS A 20 -8.12 -5.03 -9.80
N GLU A 21 -9.40 -4.71 -9.77
CA GLU A 21 -10.33 -5.18 -10.80
C GLU A 21 -10.51 -4.18 -11.94
N HIS A 22 -10.25 -2.90 -11.71
CA HIS A 22 -10.50 -1.87 -12.72
C HIS A 22 -9.40 -1.87 -13.78
N PRO A 23 -9.73 -2.09 -15.05
CA PRO A 23 -8.71 -2.27 -16.11
C PRO A 23 -7.85 -1.04 -16.36
N ARG A 24 -8.33 0.15 -16.01
CA ARG A 24 -7.56 1.38 -16.22
C ARG A 24 -6.61 1.72 -15.09
N VAL A 25 -6.77 1.10 -13.92
CA VAL A 25 -5.87 1.32 -12.80
C VAL A 25 -4.61 0.50 -13.00
N SER A 26 -3.47 1.15 -13.05
CA SER A 26 -2.20 0.48 -13.30
C SER A 26 -1.36 0.26 -12.04
N HIS A 27 -1.51 1.13 -11.04
CA HIS A 27 -0.68 1.10 -9.83
C HIS A 27 -1.54 1.35 -8.60
N LEU A 28 -1.15 0.76 -7.47
CA LEU A 28 -1.94 0.82 -6.24
C LEU A 28 -1.06 1.23 -5.05
N ILE A 29 -1.65 2.01 -4.14
CA ILE A 29 -0.99 2.37 -2.88
C ILE A 29 -1.95 2.09 -1.74
N GLY A 30 -1.49 1.30 -0.76
CA GLY A 30 -2.24 1.04 0.46
C GLY A 30 -1.54 1.64 1.67
N LEU A 31 -2.21 2.53 2.37
CA LEU A 31 -1.68 3.19 3.55
C LEU A 31 -2.39 2.66 4.79
N GLY A 32 -1.63 2.10 5.72
CA GLY A 32 -2.20 1.61 6.98
C GLY A 32 -3.30 0.58 6.79
N ILE A 33 -3.03 -0.50 6.08
CA ILE A 33 -4.06 -1.51 5.80
C ILE A 33 -4.44 -2.26 7.07
N PRO A 34 -5.74 -2.29 7.43
CA PRO A 34 -6.19 -2.84 8.72
C PRO A 34 -6.37 -4.36 8.66
N VAL A 35 -5.26 -5.09 8.50
CA VAL A 35 -5.30 -6.55 8.30
C VAL A 35 -5.75 -7.33 9.53
N ASN A 36 -5.77 -6.71 10.72
CA ASN A 36 -6.21 -7.42 11.92
C ASN A 36 -7.70 -7.75 11.88
N SER A 37 -8.49 -6.94 11.19
CA SER A 37 -9.94 -7.10 11.18
C SER A 37 -10.56 -7.19 9.80
N THR A 38 -9.78 -6.99 8.75
CA THR A 38 -10.28 -6.92 7.38
C THR A 38 -9.50 -7.86 6.48
N ASP A 39 -10.20 -8.57 5.62
CA ASP A 39 -9.60 -9.58 4.76
C ASP A 39 -9.06 -8.98 3.47
N PHE A 40 -7.75 -9.06 3.28
CA PHE A 40 -7.07 -8.58 2.08
C PHE A 40 -6.64 -9.72 1.15
N SER A 41 -7.22 -10.91 1.31
CA SER A 41 -6.84 -12.06 0.50
C SER A 41 -7.10 -11.87 -1.00
N PHE A 42 -8.01 -10.94 -1.37
CA PHE A 42 -8.26 -10.64 -2.79
C PHE A 42 -6.99 -10.17 -3.51
N LEU A 43 -6.02 -9.64 -2.79
CA LEU A 43 -4.76 -9.17 -3.38
C LEU A 43 -3.96 -10.30 -4.00
N SER A 44 -4.21 -11.55 -3.62
CA SER A 44 -3.51 -12.70 -4.19
C SER A 44 -3.77 -12.88 -5.69
N GLN A 45 -4.81 -12.24 -6.21
CA GLN A 45 -5.14 -12.30 -7.63
C GLN A 45 -4.68 -11.05 -8.39
N CYS A 46 -4.01 -10.13 -7.72
CA CYS A 46 -3.68 -8.83 -8.30
C CYS A 46 -2.18 -8.70 -8.51
N LYS A 47 -1.77 -8.65 -9.78
CA LYS A 47 -0.34 -8.56 -10.14
C LYS A 47 0.13 -7.14 -10.40
N LYS A 48 -0.75 -6.15 -10.24
CA LYS A 48 -0.40 -4.75 -10.47
C LYS A 48 0.64 -4.28 -9.45
N PRO A 49 1.57 -3.40 -9.86
CA PRO A 49 2.56 -2.86 -8.91
C PRO A 49 1.89 -2.15 -7.75
N LYS A 50 2.37 -2.43 -6.54
CA LYS A 50 1.75 -1.91 -5.32
C LYS A 50 2.81 -1.39 -4.35
N LEU A 51 2.47 -0.30 -3.69
CA LEU A 51 3.24 0.22 -2.56
C LEU A 51 2.36 0.16 -1.33
N PHE A 52 2.92 -0.40 -0.26
CA PHE A 52 2.27 -0.38 1.06
C PHE A 52 3.13 0.46 1.99
N VAL A 53 2.51 1.39 2.68
CA VAL A 53 3.19 2.21 3.70
C VAL A 53 2.49 1.92 5.02
N HIS A 54 3.27 1.52 6.02
CA HIS A 54 2.69 1.01 7.27
C HIS A 54 3.53 1.41 8.47
N GLY A 55 2.85 1.81 9.55
CA GLY A 55 3.52 2.14 10.79
C GLY A 55 3.90 0.89 11.56
N SER A 56 5.10 0.84 12.13
CA SER A 56 5.55 -0.34 12.86
C SER A 56 4.74 -0.60 14.12
N GLN A 57 4.01 0.41 14.62
CA GLN A 57 3.17 0.29 15.81
C GLN A 57 1.69 0.47 15.49
N ASP A 58 1.31 0.12 14.26
CA ASP A 58 -0.08 0.20 13.83
C ASP A 58 -0.93 -0.82 14.59
N GLU A 59 -1.94 -0.33 15.30
CA GLU A 59 -2.79 -1.17 16.14
C GLU A 59 -3.92 -1.86 15.38
N TYR A 60 -4.18 -1.45 14.15
CA TYR A 60 -5.22 -2.05 13.30
C TYR A 60 -4.67 -3.03 12.29
N GLY A 61 -3.37 -2.98 12.03
CA GLY A 61 -2.69 -3.90 11.14
C GLY A 61 -1.32 -4.21 11.67
N ALA A 62 -1.17 -5.31 12.41
CA ALA A 62 0.10 -5.70 13.00
C ALA A 62 1.15 -5.81 11.89
N ILE A 63 2.32 -5.18 12.10
CA ILE A 63 3.34 -5.09 11.06
C ILE A 63 3.80 -6.47 10.57
N GLU A 64 3.85 -7.46 11.45
CA GLU A 64 4.28 -8.79 11.02
C GLU A 64 3.26 -9.46 10.11
N LYS A 65 1.97 -9.18 10.31
CA LYS A 65 0.93 -9.68 9.42
C LYS A 65 1.03 -9.00 8.05
N VAL A 66 1.33 -7.70 8.04
CA VAL A 66 1.50 -6.96 6.80
C VAL A 66 2.71 -7.47 6.04
N ARG A 67 3.84 -7.70 6.73
CA ARG A 67 5.04 -8.24 6.09
C ARG A 67 4.76 -9.58 5.42
N THR A 68 4.07 -10.47 6.14
CA THR A 68 3.73 -11.79 5.62
C THR A 68 2.82 -11.69 4.41
N LEU A 69 1.81 -10.83 4.49
CA LEU A 69 0.89 -10.62 3.38
C LEU A 69 1.63 -10.14 2.14
N VAL A 70 2.39 -9.05 2.28
CA VAL A 70 3.07 -8.44 1.14
C VAL A 70 4.07 -9.41 0.50
N ALA A 71 4.78 -10.18 1.32
CA ALA A 71 5.75 -11.15 0.81
C ALA A 71 5.09 -12.25 -0.03
N SER A 72 3.81 -12.52 0.20
CA SER A 72 3.07 -13.58 -0.50
C SER A 72 2.41 -13.11 -1.80
N LEU A 73 2.38 -11.79 -2.06
CA LEU A 73 1.62 -11.26 -3.19
C LEU A 73 2.37 -11.40 -4.51
N PRO A 74 1.63 -11.66 -5.61
CA PRO A 74 2.24 -11.70 -6.93
C PRO A 74 2.52 -10.29 -7.46
N GLY A 75 3.42 -10.22 -8.43
CA GLY A 75 3.76 -8.95 -9.05
C GLY A 75 4.82 -8.21 -8.28
N GLU A 76 4.90 -6.91 -8.55
CA GLU A 76 5.92 -6.06 -7.96
C GLU A 76 5.33 -5.33 -6.76
N ASN A 77 5.81 -5.63 -5.57
CA ASN A 77 5.25 -5.09 -4.33
C ASN A 77 6.37 -4.52 -3.46
N HIS A 78 6.12 -3.34 -2.91
CA HIS A 78 7.04 -2.69 -2.00
C HIS A 78 6.34 -2.40 -0.69
N LEU A 79 7.01 -2.65 0.42
CA LEU A 79 6.51 -2.30 1.74
C LEU A 79 7.49 -1.33 2.38
N LEU A 80 7.02 -0.14 2.70
CA LEU A 80 7.78 0.81 3.49
C LEU A 80 7.22 0.83 4.90
N VAL A 81 8.07 0.50 5.87
CA VAL A 81 7.70 0.55 7.28
C VAL A 81 8.19 1.86 7.85
N VAL A 82 7.28 2.62 8.45
CA VAL A 82 7.62 3.84 9.16
C VAL A 82 7.77 3.49 10.64
N GLU A 83 9.00 3.51 11.12
CA GLU A 83 9.30 3.04 12.47
C GLU A 83 8.73 3.96 13.55
N GLY A 84 8.18 3.35 14.59
CA GLY A 84 7.73 4.05 15.77
C GLY A 84 6.43 4.80 15.64
N VAL A 85 5.68 4.59 14.56
CA VAL A 85 4.41 5.30 14.39
C VAL A 85 3.21 4.38 14.38
N ASN A 86 2.08 4.96 14.73
CA ASN A 86 0.80 4.27 14.82
C ASN A 86 0.08 4.26 13.47
N HIS A 87 -1.17 3.82 13.50
CA HIS A 87 -2.03 3.72 12.31
C HIS A 87 -2.16 5.04 11.54
N PHE A 88 -2.11 6.16 12.23
CA PHE A 88 -2.33 7.48 11.63
C PHE A 88 -1.04 8.18 11.21
N PHE A 89 0.11 7.52 11.32
CA PHE A 89 1.41 8.08 10.96
C PHE A 89 1.72 9.38 11.71
N ALA A 90 1.29 9.46 12.96
CA ALA A 90 1.40 10.68 13.75
C ALA A 90 2.86 11.16 13.82
N GLY A 91 3.10 12.41 13.44
CA GLY A 91 4.41 13.02 13.47
C GLY A 91 5.33 12.64 12.32
N LYS A 92 4.89 11.78 11.40
CA LYS A 92 5.74 11.26 10.32
C LYS A 92 5.10 11.38 8.94
N LEU A 93 4.15 12.30 8.78
CA LEU A 93 3.48 12.48 7.48
C LEU A 93 4.45 12.86 6.37
N ASN A 94 5.51 13.60 6.71
CA ASN A 94 6.53 13.97 5.73
C ASN A 94 7.27 12.74 5.19
N GLU A 95 7.49 11.74 6.03
CA GLU A 95 8.14 10.50 5.59
C GLU A 95 7.23 9.71 4.66
N VAL A 96 5.93 9.68 4.94
CA VAL A 96 4.96 9.04 4.07
C VAL A 96 4.93 9.73 2.71
N ASP A 97 4.89 11.06 2.71
CA ASP A 97 4.90 11.85 1.49
C ASP A 97 6.15 11.56 0.65
N ALA A 98 7.31 11.57 1.29
CA ALA A 98 8.57 11.28 0.61
C ALA A 98 8.59 9.88 0.02
N ALA A 99 8.07 8.90 0.75
CA ALA A 99 8.04 7.52 0.30
C ALA A 99 7.20 7.36 -0.96
N ILE A 100 6.03 8.00 -0.97
CA ILE A 100 5.14 7.94 -2.11
C ILE A 100 5.79 8.61 -3.32
N LYS A 101 6.38 9.78 -3.14
CA LYS A 101 7.06 10.50 -4.21
C LYS A 101 8.22 9.70 -4.79
N ASN A 102 9.01 9.06 -3.92
CA ASN A 102 10.14 8.24 -4.36
C ASN A 102 9.66 7.05 -5.18
N TRP A 103 8.62 6.38 -4.72
CA TRP A 103 8.09 5.22 -5.43
C TRP A 103 7.52 5.62 -6.79
N LEU A 104 6.79 6.74 -6.84
CA LEU A 104 6.25 7.25 -8.10
C LEU A 104 7.36 7.58 -9.09
N SER A 105 8.44 8.19 -8.61
CA SER A 105 9.59 8.48 -9.47
C SER A 105 10.20 7.19 -10.02
N GLU A 106 10.30 6.15 -9.20
CA GLU A 106 10.85 4.86 -9.61
C GLU A 106 9.99 4.20 -10.69
N VAL A 107 8.69 4.08 -10.45
CA VAL A 107 7.83 3.32 -11.35
C VAL A 107 7.52 4.05 -12.64
N PHE A 108 7.62 5.38 -12.67
CA PHE A 108 7.29 6.16 -13.85
C PHE A 108 8.49 6.81 -14.52
N ARG A 109 9.71 6.65 -14.01
CA ARG A 109 10.87 7.37 -14.55
C ARG A 109 11.22 7.01 -15.98
N LEU A 110 10.90 5.82 -16.42
CA LEU A 110 11.21 5.38 -17.78
C LEU A 110 10.17 5.80 -18.80
N ARG A 111 9.20 6.60 -18.38
CA ARG A 111 8.13 7.03 -19.27
C ARG A 111 8.38 8.40 -19.89
N HIS A 112 9.55 8.92 -19.69
CA HIS A 112 9.93 10.24 -20.19
C HIS A 112 10.69 10.14 -21.50
#